data_1b150c2d8c5c007c222aeb17bc74c3d8
#
_entry.id   1b150c2d8c5c007c222aeb17bc74c3d8
#
_cell.length_a   1.000
_cell.length_b   1.000
_cell.length_c   1.000
_cell.angle_alpha   90.00
_cell.angle_beta   90.00
_cell.angle_gamma   90.00
#
_symmetry.space_group_name_H-M   'P 1'
#
loop_
_entity.id
_entity.type
_entity.pdbx_description
1 polymer ?
#
loop_
_entity_poly.entity_id
_entity_poly.type
_entity_poly.pdbx_seq_one_letter_code
_entity_poly.pdbx_strand_id
1 'polypeptide(L)'
;MDFEEKILNDVKAEYNYYQSIKLLVDKVGVAFEAMPEGLLLEVRAFTGHIADAITRKDDTEEDRLANIKSARHHLRRIELDCYKALCVYEFLQIKEFEKKYRFYNLSDVDDGNFVQHLEDLKKVAEDANREAKALDLNGNNTKH
;
A
#
# COMPACT_ATOMS: atom_id res chain seq x y z
N MET A 1 -23.59 -22.38 -11.77
CA MET A 1 -22.50 -22.24 -10.79
C MET A 1 -23.11 -22.33 -9.41
N ASP A 2 -22.65 -23.31 -8.66
CA ASP A 2 -23.00 -23.47 -7.26
C ASP A 2 -22.45 -22.28 -6.42
N PHE A 3 -23.13 -21.96 -5.30
CA PHE A 3 -22.70 -20.85 -4.43
C PHE A 3 -21.28 -21.07 -3.86
N GLU A 4 -20.95 -22.30 -3.48
CA GLU A 4 -19.62 -22.65 -3.01
C GLU A 4 -18.55 -22.41 -4.08
N GLU A 5 -18.83 -22.78 -5.33
CA GLU A 5 -17.95 -22.51 -6.46
C GLU A 5 -17.75 -21.01 -6.68
N LYS A 6 -18.83 -20.21 -6.55
CA LYS A 6 -18.75 -18.75 -6.62
C LYS A 6 -17.84 -18.17 -5.53
N ILE A 7 -18.03 -18.59 -4.28
CA ILE A 7 -17.19 -18.15 -3.13
C ILE A 7 -15.72 -18.48 -3.40
N LEU A 8 -15.41 -19.68 -3.85
CA LEU A 8 -14.03 -20.08 -4.16
C LEU A 8 -13.41 -19.26 -5.29
N ASN A 9 -14.19 -18.93 -6.32
CA ASN A 9 -13.72 -18.08 -7.42
C ASN A 9 -13.46 -16.65 -6.96
N ASP A 10 -14.34 -16.08 -6.11
CA ASP A 10 -14.17 -14.75 -5.56
C ASP A 10 -12.95 -14.69 -4.61
N VAL A 11 -12.77 -15.69 -3.75
CA VAL A 11 -11.58 -15.81 -2.89
C VAL A 11 -10.30 -15.90 -3.72
N LYS A 12 -10.32 -16.70 -4.79
CA LYS A 12 -9.18 -16.83 -5.71
C LYS A 12 -8.82 -15.50 -6.37
N ALA A 13 -9.82 -14.70 -6.75
CA ALA A 13 -9.61 -13.37 -7.31
C ALA A 13 -8.92 -12.44 -6.29
N GLU A 14 -9.35 -12.43 -5.02
CA GLU A 14 -8.73 -11.64 -3.96
C GLU A 14 -7.30 -12.13 -3.65
N TYR A 15 -7.07 -13.43 -3.65
CA TYR A 15 -5.73 -13.97 -3.48
C TYR A 15 -4.79 -13.58 -4.62
N ASN A 16 -5.26 -13.59 -5.87
CA ASN A 16 -4.48 -13.13 -7.01
C ASN A 16 -4.14 -11.64 -6.89
N TYR A 17 -5.07 -10.81 -6.40
CA TYR A 17 -4.78 -9.41 -6.12
C TYR A 17 -3.71 -9.27 -5.03
N TYR A 18 -3.82 -10.01 -3.93
CA TYR A 18 -2.78 -10.04 -2.90
C TYR A 18 -1.41 -10.41 -3.49
N GLN A 19 -1.33 -11.43 -4.33
CA GLN A 19 -0.07 -11.82 -4.99
C GLN A 19 0.51 -10.68 -5.84
N SER A 20 -0.32 -9.87 -6.48
CA SER A 20 0.14 -8.73 -7.27
C SER A 20 0.77 -7.61 -6.44
N ILE A 21 0.34 -7.42 -5.18
CA ILE A 21 0.85 -6.39 -4.27
C ILE A 21 1.85 -6.92 -3.25
N LYS A 22 2.05 -8.22 -3.16
CA LYS A 22 2.96 -8.85 -2.18
C LYS A 22 4.37 -8.28 -2.25
N LEU A 23 4.87 -8.02 -3.45
CA LEU A 23 6.20 -7.43 -3.64
C LEU A 23 6.31 -6.02 -3.01
N LEU A 24 5.23 -5.23 -3.02
CA LEU A 24 5.21 -3.93 -2.34
C LEU A 24 5.31 -4.10 -0.82
N VAL A 25 4.59 -5.07 -0.26
CA VAL A 25 4.65 -5.40 1.17
C VAL A 25 6.07 -5.81 1.57
N ASP A 26 6.70 -6.68 0.78
CA ASP A 26 8.07 -7.12 1.00
C ASP A 26 9.07 -5.96 0.93
N LYS A 27 8.91 -5.03 -0.03
CA LYS A 27 9.74 -3.82 -0.16
C LYS A 27 9.63 -2.92 1.07
N VAL A 28 8.42 -2.74 1.63
CA VAL A 28 8.22 -1.96 2.86
C VAL A 28 8.93 -2.62 4.03
N GLY A 29 8.79 -3.95 4.19
CA GLY A 29 9.49 -4.70 5.22
C GLY A 29 11.00 -4.56 5.16
N VAL A 30 11.58 -4.60 3.96
CA VAL A 30 13.02 -4.39 3.74
C VAL A 30 13.43 -2.94 4.04
N ALA A 31 12.69 -1.94 3.54
CA ALA A 31 13.03 -0.53 3.71
C ALA A 31 13.04 -0.10 5.18
N PHE A 32 12.10 -0.58 5.98
CA PHE A 32 11.98 -0.23 7.40
C PHE A 32 12.61 -1.27 8.35
N GLU A 33 13.23 -2.32 7.82
CA GLU A 33 13.79 -3.44 8.60
C GLU A 33 12.76 -4.12 9.54
N ALA A 34 11.50 -3.81 9.35
CA ALA A 34 10.36 -4.35 10.09
C ALA A 34 9.06 -4.06 9.35
N MET A 35 8.03 -4.87 9.58
CA MET A 35 6.70 -4.59 9.08
C MET A 35 6.02 -3.53 9.95
N PRO A 36 5.57 -2.39 9.40
CA PRO A 36 4.77 -1.42 10.14
C PRO A 36 3.53 -2.07 10.76
N GLU A 37 3.24 -1.77 12.03
CA GLU A 37 2.13 -2.39 12.76
C GLU A 37 0.78 -2.23 12.05
N GLY A 38 0.48 -1.02 11.55
CA GLY A 38 -0.76 -0.76 10.81
C GLY A 38 -0.91 -1.63 9.57
N LEU A 39 0.17 -1.84 8.83
CA LEU A 39 0.18 -2.71 7.66
C LEU A 39 -0.03 -4.18 8.04
N LEU A 40 0.60 -4.63 9.13
CA LEU A 40 0.43 -5.98 9.66
C LEU A 40 -1.02 -6.25 10.08
N LEU A 41 -1.68 -5.26 10.72
CA LEU A 41 -3.09 -5.36 11.11
C LEU A 41 -4.02 -5.46 9.90
N GLU A 42 -3.76 -4.72 8.83
CA GLU A 42 -4.53 -4.81 7.58
C GLU A 42 -4.36 -6.20 6.91
N VAL A 43 -3.15 -6.76 6.87
CA VAL A 43 -2.89 -8.11 6.36
C VAL A 43 -3.63 -9.16 7.19
N ARG A 44 -3.60 -9.03 8.52
CA ARG A 44 -4.33 -9.93 9.43
C ARG A 44 -5.83 -9.86 9.22
N ALA A 45 -6.40 -8.65 9.07
CA ALA A 45 -7.81 -8.47 8.82
C ALA A 45 -8.24 -9.06 7.47
N PHE A 46 -7.46 -8.82 6.42
CA PHE A 46 -7.66 -9.47 5.12
C PHE A 46 -7.73 -10.99 5.23
N THR A 47 -6.74 -11.60 5.87
CA THR A 47 -6.66 -13.06 6.04
C THR A 47 -7.85 -13.58 6.84
N GLY A 48 -8.27 -12.87 7.89
CA GLY A 48 -9.44 -13.22 8.70
C GLY A 48 -10.73 -13.24 7.89
N HIS A 49 -11.00 -12.21 7.09
CA HIS A 49 -12.19 -12.15 6.25
C HIS A 49 -12.21 -13.25 5.17
N ILE A 50 -11.06 -13.57 4.57
CA ILE A 50 -10.96 -14.70 3.63
C ILE A 50 -11.24 -16.03 4.32
N ALA A 51 -10.66 -16.25 5.50
CA ALA A 51 -10.90 -17.47 6.28
C ALA A 51 -12.38 -17.62 6.66
N ASP A 52 -13.02 -16.53 7.13
CA ASP A 52 -14.44 -16.53 7.49
C ASP A 52 -15.33 -16.83 6.27
N ALA A 53 -15.05 -16.24 5.12
CA ALA A 53 -15.81 -16.50 3.89
C ALA A 53 -15.77 -17.98 3.46
N ILE A 54 -14.67 -18.68 3.71
CA ILE A 54 -14.49 -20.10 3.35
C ILE A 54 -15.09 -21.04 4.41
N THR A 55 -14.85 -20.76 5.70
CA THR A 55 -15.06 -21.73 6.78
C THR A 55 -16.43 -21.62 7.44
N ARG A 56 -17.04 -20.45 7.48
CA ARG A 56 -18.33 -20.22 8.11
C ARG A 56 -19.49 -20.59 7.19
N LYS A 57 -19.64 -21.89 6.94
CA LYS A 57 -20.65 -22.41 6.02
C LYS A 57 -22.09 -22.25 6.54
N ASP A 58 -22.24 -22.08 7.86
CA ASP A 58 -23.56 -21.85 8.50
C ASP A 58 -23.99 -20.37 8.42
N ASP A 59 -23.10 -19.45 8.02
CA ASP A 59 -23.44 -18.06 7.77
C ASP A 59 -24.26 -17.93 6.48
N THR A 60 -25.03 -16.84 6.39
CA THR A 60 -25.80 -16.55 5.18
C THR A 60 -24.87 -16.30 3.97
N GLU A 61 -25.39 -16.51 2.77
CA GLU A 61 -24.66 -16.18 1.54
C GLU A 61 -24.24 -14.70 1.51
N GLU A 62 -25.13 -13.81 2.00
CA GLU A 62 -24.88 -12.37 2.09
C GLU A 62 -23.70 -12.05 3.03
N ASP A 63 -23.65 -12.68 4.21
CA ASP A 63 -22.56 -12.49 5.17
C ASP A 63 -21.21 -12.97 4.62
N ARG A 64 -21.21 -14.10 3.93
CA ARG A 64 -20.00 -14.64 3.30
C ARG A 64 -19.51 -13.75 2.15
N LEU A 65 -20.39 -13.21 1.33
CA LEU A 65 -20.02 -12.24 0.29
C LEU A 65 -19.55 -10.91 0.89
N ALA A 66 -20.14 -10.47 2.01
CA ALA A 66 -19.70 -9.28 2.73
C ALA A 66 -18.29 -9.43 3.27
N ASN A 67 -17.88 -10.63 3.73
CA ASN A 67 -16.51 -10.93 4.13
C ASN A 67 -15.53 -10.78 2.95
N ILE A 68 -15.87 -11.27 1.77
CA ILE A 68 -15.02 -11.10 0.57
C ILE A 68 -14.87 -9.62 0.21
N LYS A 69 -15.96 -8.86 0.26
CA LYS A 69 -15.93 -7.42 0.02
C LYS A 69 -15.03 -6.69 1.03
N SER A 70 -15.11 -7.07 2.32
CA SER A 70 -14.25 -6.51 3.37
C SER A 70 -12.79 -6.88 3.13
N ALA A 71 -12.48 -8.11 2.74
CA ALA A 71 -11.14 -8.53 2.37
C ALA A 71 -10.55 -7.64 1.25
N ARG A 72 -11.32 -7.35 0.20
CA ARG A 72 -10.90 -6.44 -0.87
C ARG A 72 -10.61 -5.03 -0.38
N HIS A 73 -11.40 -4.51 0.56
CA HIS A 73 -11.13 -3.20 1.17
C HIS A 73 -9.80 -3.18 1.91
N HIS A 74 -9.47 -4.24 2.66
CA HIS A 74 -8.18 -4.36 3.33
C HIS A 74 -7.02 -4.46 2.33
N LEU A 75 -7.17 -5.19 1.22
CA LEU A 75 -6.13 -5.25 0.17
C LEU A 75 -5.84 -3.87 -0.44
N ARG A 76 -6.86 -3.06 -0.72
CA ARG A 76 -6.69 -1.70 -1.23
C ARG A 76 -5.97 -0.80 -0.23
N ARG A 77 -6.25 -0.95 1.07
CA ARG A 77 -5.53 -0.23 2.13
C ARG A 77 -4.08 -0.67 2.22
N ILE A 78 -3.81 -1.98 2.18
CA ILE A 78 -2.45 -2.52 2.15
C ILE A 78 -1.65 -1.90 1.01
N GLU A 79 -2.18 -1.92 -0.20
CA GLU A 79 -1.53 -1.34 -1.38
C GLU A 79 -1.25 0.16 -1.19
N LEU A 80 -2.24 0.94 -0.76
CA LEU A 80 -2.10 2.37 -0.53
C LEU A 80 -1.09 2.69 0.58
N ASP A 81 -1.14 1.95 1.70
CA ASP A 81 -0.24 2.15 2.83
C ASP A 81 1.21 1.78 2.48
N CYS A 82 1.40 0.77 1.63
CA CYS A 82 2.73 0.43 1.10
C CYS A 82 3.30 1.58 0.25
N TYR A 83 2.53 2.15 -0.66
CA TYR A 83 2.98 3.30 -1.47
C TYR A 83 3.30 4.51 -0.60
N LYS A 84 2.45 4.83 0.39
CA LYS A 84 2.70 5.93 1.34
C LYS A 84 4.00 5.71 2.12
N ALA A 85 4.21 4.50 2.65
CA ALA A 85 5.41 4.15 3.41
C ALA A 85 6.67 4.26 2.55
N LEU A 86 6.65 3.76 1.33
CA LEU A 86 7.79 3.85 0.41
C LEU A 86 8.09 5.31 0.01
N CYS A 87 7.06 6.14 -0.24
CA CYS A 87 7.26 7.57 -0.49
C CYS A 87 7.92 8.28 0.70
N VAL A 88 7.51 7.97 1.93
CA VAL A 88 8.14 8.52 3.15
C VAL A 88 9.59 8.06 3.26
N TYR A 89 9.86 6.78 3.02
CA TYR A 89 11.21 6.24 3.05
C TYR A 89 12.13 6.97 2.06
N GLU A 90 11.74 7.06 0.80
CA GLU A 90 12.53 7.75 -0.24
C GLU A 90 12.77 9.23 0.11
N PHE A 91 11.76 9.91 0.65
CA PHE A 91 11.90 11.30 1.08
C PHE A 91 12.92 11.45 2.21
N LEU A 92 12.94 10.52 3.18
CA LEU A 92 13.94 10.51 4.25
C LEU A 92 15.35 10.24 3.72
N GLN A 93 15.50 9.35 2.72
CA GLN A 93 16.79 9.11 2.05
C GLN A 93 17.32 10.38 1.37
N ILE A 94 16.46 11.12 0.68
CA ILE A 94 16.83 12.40 0.06
C ILE A 94 17.29 13.40 1.13
N LYS A 95 16.57 13.54 2.24
CA LYS A 95 16.95 14.44 3.34
C LYS A 95 18.28 14.06 3.98
N GLU A 96 18.54 12.79 4.20
CA GLU A 96 19.82 12.32 4.74
C GLU A 96 20.97 12.60 3.76
N PHE A 97 20.74 12.41 2.46
CA PHE A 97 21.69 12.78 1.42
C PHE A 97 22.01 14.28 1.45
N GLU A 98 20.99 15.16 1.46
CA GLU A 98 21.16 16.61 1.53
C GLU A 98 21.93 17.04 2.79
N LYS A 99 21.62 16.45 3.93
CA LYS A 99 22.32 16.70 5.19
C LYS A 99 23.80 16.30 5.13
N LYS A 100 24.08 15.14 4.54
CA LYS A 100 25.45 14.62 4.38
C LYS A 100 26.30 15.50 3.47
N TYR A 101 25.72 16.01 2.39
CA TYR A 101 26.44 16.75 1.36
C TYR A 101 26.19 18.27 1.38
N ARG A 102 25.59 18.80 2.45
CA ARG A 102 25.20 20.22 2.57
C ARG A 102 26.33 21.22 2.39
N PHE A 103 27.59 20.81 2.62
CA PHE A 103 28.78 21.66 2.46
C PHE A 103 29.49 21.47 1.12
N TYR A 104 29.01 20.56 0.29
CA TYR A 104 29.57 20.32 -1.04
C TYR A 104 28.83 21.17 -2.06
N ASN A 105 29.57 21.69 -3.04
CA ASN A 105 28.97 22.39 -4.16
C ASN A 105 28.45 21.38 -5.18
N LEU A 106 27.19 20.99 -5.03
CA LEU A 106 26.54 20.03 -5.93
C LEU A 106 26.20 20.62 -7.30
N SER A 107 26.30 21.96 -7.45
CA SER A 107 26.05 22.62 -8.74
C SER A 107 27.08 22.29 -9.80
N ASP A 108 28.26 21.80 -9.40
CA ASP A 108 29.31 21.37 -10.32
C ASP A 108 29.17 19.90 -10.75
N VAL A 109 28.22 19.17 -10.14
CA VAL A 109 27.94 17.79 -10.50
C VAL A 109 27.04 17.75 -11.72
N ASP A 110 27.46 17.03 -12.76
CA ASP A 110 26.73 16.89 -14.01
C ASP A 110 26.32 18.24 -14.63
N ASP A 111 27.25 19.21 -14.63
CA ASP A 111 27.08 20.58 -15.15
C ASP A 111 25.84 21.29 -14.57
N GLY A 112 25.51 21.03 -13.31
CA GLY A 112 24.36 21.60 -12.60
C GLY A 112 23.04 20.82 -12.78
N ASN A 113 22.99 19.86 -13.66
CA ASN A 113 21.77 19.07 -13.92
C ASN A 113 21.38 18.20 -12.73
N PHE A 114 22.36 17.77 -11.93
CA PHE A 114 22.10 16.94 -10.76
C PHE A 114 21.17 17.62 -9.75
N VAL A 115 21.40 18.89 -9.43
CA VAL A 115 20.58 19.66 -8.48
C VAL A 115 19.17 19.82 -9.01
N GLN A 116 19.01 20.17 -10.28
CA GLN A 116 17.71 20.31 -10.92
C GLN A 116 16.93 18.98 -10.91
N HIS A 117 17.60 17.90 -11.25
CA HIS A 117 16.99 16.57 -11.24
C HIS A 117 16.54 16.14 -9.84
N LEU A 118 17.35 16.44 -8.81
CA LEU A 118 17.00 16.17 -7.41
C LEU A 118 15.76 16.95 -6.98
N GLU A 119 15.66 18.24 -7.33
CA GLU A 119 14.48 19.07 -7.03
C GLU A 119 13.22 18.59 -7.76
N ASP A 120 13.36 18.15 -9.01
CA ASP A 120 12.26 17.58 -9.79
C ASP A 120 11.75 16.26 -9.17
N LEU A 121 12.64 15.39 -8.71
CA LEU A 121 12.28 14.15 -8.01
C LEU A 121 11.56 14.43 -6.69
N LYS A 122 12.03 15.41 -5.90
CA LYS A 122 11.36 15.83 -4.67
C LYS A 122 9.94 16.30 -4.93
N LYS A 123 9.75 17.12 -5.95
CA LYS A 123 8.42 17.60 -6.33
C LYS A 123 7.49 16.48 -6.74
N VAL A 124 7.97 15.54 -7.54
CA VAL A 124 7.17 14.35 -7.94
C VAL A 124 6.76 13.54 -6.72
N ALA A 125 7.67 13.31 -5.77
CA ALA A 125 7.38 12.57 -4.54
C ALA A 125 6.36 13.30 -3.64
N GLU A 126 6.47 14.63 -3.50
CA GLU A 126 5.54 15.45 -2.74
C GLU A 126 4.13 15.46 -3.37
N ASP A 127 4.04 15.59 -4.69
CA ASP A 127 2.78 15.57 -5.42
C ASP A 127 2.10 14.20 -5.30
N ALA A 128 2.83 13.11 -5.48
CA ALA A 128 2.33 11.75 -5.32
C ALA A 128 1.80 11.47 -3.90
N ASN A 129 2.51 11.95 -2.87
CA ASN A 129 2.07 11.83 -1.48
C ASN A 129 0.80 12.66 -1.20
N ARG A 130 0.68 13.84 -1.78
CA ARG A 130 -0.52 14.70 -1.68
C ARG A 130 -1.72 14.04 -2.32
N GLU A 131 -1.56 13.49 -3.53
CA GLU A 131 -2.62 12.77 -4.25
C GLU A 131 -3.07 11.52 -3.48
N ALA A 132 -2.15 10.73 -2.95
CA ALA A 132 -2.47 9.56 -2.14
C ALA A 132 -3.28 9.92 -0.90
N LYS A 133 -2.94 11.02 -0.20
CA LYS A 133 -3.70 11.53 0.94
C LYS A 133 -5.10 12.01 0.55
N ALA A 134 -5.25 12.65 -0.59
CA ALA A 134 -6.56 13.10 -1.08
C ALA A 134 -7.49 11.94 -1.42
N LEU A 135 -6.96 10.85 -2.01
CA LEU A 135 -7.71 9.62 -2.28
C LEU A 135 -8.16 8.93 -1.00
N ASP A 136 -7.32 8.91 0.04
CA ASP A 136 -7.63 8.31 1.34
C ASP A 136 -8.77 9.06 2.06
N LEU A 137 -8.76 10.38 2.02
CA LEU A 137 -9.81 11.23 2.58
C LEU A 137 -11.16 11.01 1.86
N ASN A 138 -11.15 10.86 0.54
CA ASN A 138 -12.35 10.59 -0.24
C ASN A 138 -12.87 9.16 -0.02
N GLY A 139 -12.00 8.18 0.22
CA GLY A 139 -12.39 6.81 0.56
C GLY A 139 -13.06 6.67 1.93
N ASN A 140 -12.74 7.54 2.88
CA ASN A 140 -13.35 7.54 4.22
C ASN A 140 -14.72 8.24 4.26
N ASN A 141 -15.05 9.09 3.28
CA ASN A 141 -16.34 9.79 3.20
C ASN A 141 -17.48 8.96 2.56
N THR A 142 -17.20 7.74 2.12
CA THR A 142 -18.23 6.80 1.59
C THR A 142 -18.80 5.85 2.66
N LYS A 143 -18.55 6.13 3.96
CA LYS A 143 -19.22 5.45 5.08
C LYS A 143 -20.38 6.31 5.57
N HIS A 144 -21.49 6.24 4.83
CA HIS A 144 -22.86 6.53 5.31
C HIS A 144 -23.84 5.55 4.68
#